data_25b4960c2d85c69b68a611227b485ce7
#
_entry.id   25b4960c2d85c69b68a611227b485ce7
#
_cell.length_a   1.000
_cell.length_b   1.000
_cell.length_c   1.000
_cell.angle_alpha   90.00
_cell.angle_beta   90.00
_cell.angle_gamma   90.00
#
_symmetry.space_group_name_H-M   'P 1'
#
loop_
_entity.id
_entity.type
_entity.pdbx_description
1 polymer ?
#
loop_
_entity_poly.entity_id
_entity_poly.type
_entity_poly.pdbx_seq_one_letter_code
_entity_poly.pdbx_strand_id
1 'polypeptide(L)'
;WIVEHPPVYTLGLNGKREHLLKPSTIPVVSSDRGGQVTYHGPGQLVVYTLIDLTRQNMGVRSLVTLLETAMIDTLKQYGLLAYAKAEAPGTYINQKKIGSVGLRIRNGCSYHGLSLNNNMDLTPFSAINPCGFKNLEMTQLINHNVSINNDELAIPLVHSIYQHLS
;
A
#
# COMPACT_ATOMS: atom_id res chain seq x y z
N TRP A 1 -8.51 8.86 5.44
CA TRP A 1 -8.28 9.91 4.43
C TRP A 1 -7.86 9.25 3.12
N ILE A 2 -8.49 9.67 2.03
CA ILE A 2 -8.19 9.24 0.67
C ILE A 2 -7.32 10.32 0.04
N VAL A 3 -6.14 9.94 -0.45
CA VAL A 3 -5.18 10.90 -1.02
C VAL A 3 -4.45 10.30 -2.21
N GLU A 4 -3.88 11.16 -3.03
CA GLU A 4 -2.91 10.86 -4.06
C GLU A 4 -1.68 11.75 -3.85
N HIS A 5 -0.49 11.20 -3.96
CA HIS A 5 0.76 11.94 -3.75
C HIS A 5 1.41 12.35 -5.07
N PRO A 6 2.14 13.46 -5.10
CA PRO A 6 3.12 13.70 -6.14
C PRO A 6 4.22 12.62 -6.08
N PRO A 7 5.05 12.47 -7.14
CA PRO A 7 6.13 11.50 -7.15
C PRO A 7 7.07 11.67 -5.95
N VAL A 8 7.19 10.63 -5.13
CA VAL A 8 8.04 10.63 -3.93
C VAL A 8 8.47 9.21 -3.54
N TYR A 9 9.74 9.04 -3.17
CA TYR A 9 10.19 7.86 -2.44
C TYR A 9 10.09 8.11 -0.95
N THR A 10 9.54 7.16 -0.19
CA THR A 10 9.52 7.22 1.27
C THR A 10 10.36 6.10 1.86
N LEU A 11 11.25 6.45 2.79
CA LEU A 11 11.98 5.51 3.63
C LEU A 11 11.21 5.36 4.94
N GLY A 12 10.69 4.16 5.20
CA GLY A 12 10.06 3.84 6.48
C GLY A 12 11.09 3.65 7.60
N LEU A 13 10.63 3.27 8.79
CA LEU A 13 11.49 3.09 9.97
C LEU A 13 12.63 2.08 9.78
N ASN A 14 12.41 1.06 8.95
CA ASN A 14 13.43 0.08 8.60
C ASN A 14 14.13 0.41 7.27
N GLY A 15 13.90 1.63 6.76
CA GLY A 15 14.39 2.07 5.46
C GLY A 15 15.91 2.19 5.44
N LYS A 16 16.55 1.46 4.53
CA LYS A 16 17.99 1.52 4.30
C LYS A 16 18.26 2.19 2.95
N ARG A 17 19.19 3.13 2.90
CA ARG A 17 19.57 3.84 1.67
C ARG A 17 20.15 2.90 0.60
N GLU A 18 20.69 1.75 0.98
CA GLU A 18 21.18 0.71 0.05
C GLU A 18 20.09 0.14 -0.88
N HIS A 19 18.82 0.33 -0.51
CA HIS A 19 17.68 -0.05 -1.35
C HIS A 19 17.27 1.02 -2.38
N LEU A 20 17.93 2.18 -2.39
CA LEU A 20 17.86 3.17 -3.46
C LEU A 20 18.96 2.83 -4.48
N LEU A 21 18.59 2.14 -5.56
CA LEU A 21 19.54 1.49 -6.48
C LEU A 21 20.11 2.45 -7.53
N LYS A 22 19.37 3.52 -7.87
CA LYS A 22 19.75 4.46 -8.93
C LYS A 22 19.51 5.90 -8.50
N PRO A 23 20.35 6.84 -8.96
CA PRO A 23 20.05 8.26 -8.84
C PRO A 23 18.69 8.60 -9.48
N SER A 24 17.93 9.46 -8.84
CA SER A 24 16.63 9.91 -9.33
C SER A 24 16.42 11.38 -8.97
N THR A 25 15.66 12.10 -9.78
CA THR A 25 15.17 13.44 -9.47
C THR A 25 13.95 13.43 -8.54
N ILE A 26 13.36 12.24 -8.31
CA ILE A 26 12.24 12.07 -7.40
C ILE A 26 12.74 12.27 -5.96
N PRO A 27 12.09 13.13 -5.16
CA PRO A 27 12.47 13.37 -3.77
C PRO A 27 12.45 12.08 -2.93
N VAL A 28 13.39 11.99 -1.99
CA VAL A 28 13.45 10.92 -0.98
C VAL A 28 13.15 11.51 0.38
N VAL A 29 12.07 11.07 1.01
CA VAL A 29 11.61 11.57 2.31
C VAL A 29 11.65 10.45 3.34
N SER A 30 12.20 10.72 4.51
CA SER A 30 12.12 9.82 5.66
C SER A 30 10.75 9.93 6.31
N SER A 31 10.13 8.79 6.59
CA SER A 31 8.81 8.68 7.21
C SER A 31 8.87 7.73 8.39
N ASP A 32 8.04 7.94 9.38
CA ASP A 32 7.94 7.07 10.55
C ASP A 32 6.96 5.89 10.36
N ARG A 33 6.43 5.66 9.14
CA ARG A 33 5.68 4.45 8.84
C ARG A 33 6.55 3.19 8.96
N GLY A 34 5.94 2.06 9.21
CA GLY A 34 6.61 0.76 9.14
C GLY A 34 7.13 0.44 7.74
N GLY A 35 8.07 -0.52 7.66
CA GLY A 35 8.62 -1.03 6.42
C GLY A 35 9.82 -0.28 5.88
N GLN A 36 10.21 -0.64 4.66
CA GLN A 36 11.39 -0.18 3.93
C GLN A 36 11.05 0.96 2.96
N VAL A 37 11.85 1.12 1.89
CA VAL A 37 11.58 2.09 0.83
C VAL A 37 10.36 1.68 0.00
N THR A 38 9.57 2.67 -0.41
CA THR A 38 8.53 2.53 -1.43
C THR A 38 8.42 3.79 -2.27
N TYR A 39 7.60 3.74 -3.30
CA TYR A 39 7.29 4.87 -4.17
C TYR A 39 5.80 5.19 -4.10
N HIS A 40 5.48 6.48 -4.09
CA HIS A 40 4.14 7.01 -4.28
C HIS A 40 4.16 8.00 -5.45
N GLY A 41 3.06 8.03 -6.20
CA GLY A 41 2.91 8.93 -7.34
C GLY A 41 1.48 9.00 -7.85
N PRO A 42 1.20 9.88 -8.82
CA PRO A 42 -0.10 10.02 -9.44
C PRO A 42 -0.61 8.68 -9.99
N GLY A 43 -1.91 8.42 -9.83
CA GLY A 43 -2.54 7.16 -10.23
C GLY A 43 -2.43 6.04 -9.20
N GLN A 44 -1.82 6.29 -8.03
CA GLN A 44 -1.84 5.37 -6.89
C GLN A 44 -2.84 5.86 -5.86
N LEU A 45 -3.80 5.02 -5.51
CA LEU A 45 -4.73 5.30 -4.41
C LEU A 45 -4.03 5.07 -3.08
N VAL A 46 -4.01 6.07 -2.21
CA VAL A 46 -3.52 5.95 -0.83
C VAL A 46 -4.66 6.20 0.15
N VAL A 47 -4.80 5.31 1.14
CA VAL A 47 -5.80 5.44 2.20
C VAL A 47 -5.10 5.46 3.55
N TYR A 48 -5.18 6.60 4.26
CA TYR A 48 -4.71 6.72 5.63
C TYR A 48 -5.79 6.28 6.61
N THR A 49 -5.46 5.30 7.43
CA THR A 49 -6.37 4.69 8.41
C THR A 49 -6.03 5.19 9.81
N LEU A 50 -6.87 6.08 10.32
CA LEU A 50 -6.74 6.70 11.64
C LEU A 50 -7.71 5.98 12.60
N ILE A 51 -7.23 4.90 13.22
CA ILE A 51 -8.06 3.97 13.98
C ILE A 51 -7.53 3.87 15.41
N ASP A 52 -8.40 4.02 16.37
CA ASP A 52 -8.13 3.71 17.79
C ASP A 52 -8.22 2.20 18.00
N LEU A 53 -7.07 1.54 18.02
CA LEU A 53 -6.96 0.08 18.15
C LEU A 53 -7.41 -0.40 19.55
N THR A 54 -7.25 0.44 20.56
CA THR A 54 -7.67 0.12 21.91
C THR A 54 -9.18 0.00 21.99
N ARG A 55 -9.89 0.97 21.40
CA ARG A 55 -11.37 0.94 21.31
C ARG A 55 -11.87 -0.22 20.48
N GLN A 56 -11.14 -0.62 19.45
CA GLN A 56 -11.48 -1.74 18.57
C GLN A 56 -11.06 -3.10 19.17
N ASN A 57 -10.39 -3.10 20.32
CA ASN A 57 -9.79 -4.32 20.90
C ASN A 57 -8.96 -5.11 19.86
N MET A 58 -8.19 -4.39 19.05
CA MET A 58 -7.48 -4.91 17.88
C MET A 58 -5.98 -4.76 18.03
N GLY A 59 -5.23 -5.81 17.64
CA GLY A 59 -3.78 -5.75 17.54
C GLY A 59 -3.31 -5.18 16.20
N VAL A 60 -2.05 -4.73 16.14
CA VAL A 60 -1.43 -4.19 14.90
C VAL A 60 -1.47 -5.21 13.77
N ARG A 61 -1.17 -6.47 14.04
CA ARG A 61 -1.17 -7.53 13.03
C ARG A 61 -2.59 -7.77 12.47
N SER A 62 -3.60 -7.70 13.33
CA SER A 62 -5.00 -7.82 12.91
C SER A 62 -5.39 -6.67 11.99
N LEU A 63 -4.93 -5.44 12.26
CA LEU A 63 -5.18 -4.31 11.37
C LEU A 63 -4.47 -4.51 10.01
N VAL A 64 -3.23 -4.99 9.98
CA VAL A 64 -2.55 -5.30 8.71
C VAL A 64 -3.35 -6.31 7.91
N THR A 65 -3.76 -7.42 8.52
CA THR A 65 -4.58 -8.46 7.88
C THR A 65 -5.91 -7.91 7.38
N LEU A 66 -6.56 -7.06 8.17
CA LEU A 66 -7.81 -6.39 7.78
C LEU A 66 -7.62 -5.55 6.51
N LEU A 67 -6.56 -4.74 6.44
CA LEU A 67 -6.29 -3.88 5.29
C LEU A 67 -5.93 -4.70 4.04
N GLU A 68 -5.19 -5.79 4.20
CA GLU A 68 -4.91 -6.74 3.12
C GLU A 68 -6.20 -7.41 2.61
N THR A 69 -7.06 -7.86 3.51
CA THR A 69 -8.35 -8.47 3.18
C THR A 69 -9.25 -7.47 2.46
N ALA A 70 -9.31 -6.22 2.93
CA ALA A 70 -10.10 -5.18 2.27
C ALA A 70 -9.64 -4.90 0.84
N MET A 71 -8.33 -4.88 0.58
CA MET A 71 -7.79 -4.78 -0.78
C MET A 71 -8.15 -5.99 -1.63
N ILE A 72 -8.06 -7.21 -1.07
CA ILE A 72 -8.40 -8.46 -1.77
C ILE A 72 -9.89 -8.47 -2.16
N ASP A 73 -10.78 -8.14 -1.23
CA ASP A 73 -12.22 -8.09 -1.47
C ASP A 73 -12.59 -7.02 -2.50
N THR A 74 -11.91 -5.88 -2.47
CA THR A 74 -12.07 -4.83 -3.48
C THR A 74 -11.65 -5.33 -4.85
N LEU A 75 -10.48 -5.92 -4.98
CA LEU A 75 -9.96 -6.45 -6.24
C LEU A 75 -10.83 -7.57 -6.81
N LYS A 76 -11.42 -8.39 -5.93
CA LYS A 76 -12.36 -9.44 -6.30
C LYS A 76 -13.62 -8.91 -7.00
N GLN A 77 -14.11 -7.70 -6.64
CA GLN A 77 -15.24 -7.06 -7.31
C GLN A 77 -14.96 -6.76 -8.78
N TYR A 78 -13.68 -6.62 -9.15
CA TYR A 78 -13.22 -6.43 -10.53
C TYR A 78 -12.76 -7.73 -11.18
N GLY A 79 -13.07 -8.90 -10.59
CA GLY A 79 -12.71 -10.20 -11.12
C GLY A 79 -11.23 -10.58 -10.95
N LEU A 80 -10.48 -9.87 -10.12
CA LEU A 80 -9.06 -10.10 -9.90
C LEU A 80 -8.85 -11.01 -8.68
N LEU A 81 -8.11 -12.10 -8.87
CA LEU A 81 -7.74 -13.02 -7.79
C LEU A 81 -6.45 -12.56 -7.12
N ALA A 82 -6.61 -11.84 -6.04
CA ALA A 82 -5.50 -11.33 -5.23
C ALA A 82 -5.34 -12.14 -3.94
N TYR A 83 -4.13 -12.07 -3.35
CA TYR A 83 -3.79 -12.77 -2.11
C TYR A 83 -2.75 -11.99 -1.30
N ALA A 84 -2.64 -12.28 0.00
CA ALA A 84 -1.63 -11.74 0.90
C ALA A 84 -0.50 -12.75 1.13
N LYS A 85 0.68 -12.25 1.52
CA LYS A 85 1.84 -13.07 1.91
C LYS A 85 2.24 -12.73 3.35
N ALA A 86 2.39 -13.73 4.21
CA ALA A 86 2.76 -13.53 5.60
C ALA A 86 4.17 -12.93 5.78
N GLU A 87 5.11 -13.36 4.94
CA GLU A 87 6.52 -12.94 4.97
C GLU A 87 6.78 -11.58 4.30
N ALA A 88 5.85 -11.12 3.49
CA ALA A 88 5.98 -9.87 2.72
C ALA A 88 4.63 -9.13 2.66
N PRO A 89 4.22 -8.47 3.75
CA PRO A 89 2.90 -7.84 3.87
C PRO A 89 2.52 -6.98 2.67
N GLY A 90 1.25 -7.11 2.25
CA GLY A 90 0.67 -6.45 1.09
C GLY A 90 -0.14 -7.42 0.23
N THR A 91 -0.65 -6.93 -0.87
CA THR A 91 -1.57 -7.66 -1.75
C THR A 91 -0.92 -7.93 -3.09
N TYR A 92 -1.11 -9.14 -3.61
CA TYR A 92 -0.41 -9.67 -4.78
C TYR A 92 -1.38 -10.27 -5.80
N ILE A 93 -1.04 -10.14 -7.09
CA ILE A 93 -1.66 -10.83 -8.22
C ILE A 93 -0.53 -11.45 -9.05
N ASN A 94 -0.61 -12.75 -9.36
CA ASN A 94 0.41 -13.46 -10.17
C ASN A 94 1.85 -13.16 -9.72
N GLN A 95 2.13 -13.25 -8.41
CA GLN A 95 3.41 -12.97 -7.76
C GLN A 95 3.86 -11.50 -7.76
N LYS A 96 3.15 -10.59 -8.45
CA LYS A 96 3.45 -9.16 -8.50
C LYS A 96 2.65 -8.41 -7.45
N LYS A 97 3.29 -7.45 -6.78
CA LYS A 97 2.67 -6.67 -5.72
C LYS A 97 1.80 -5.56 -6.33
N ILE A 98 0.54 -5.51 -5.92
CA ILE A 98 -0.42 -4.47 -6.34
C ILE A 98 -0.74 -3.49 -5.22
N GLY A 99 -0.69 -3.94 -3.98
CA GLY A 99 -0.99 -3.13 -2.81
C GLY A 99 0.03 -3.28 -1.70
N SER A 100 0.24 -2.23 -0.94
CA SER A 100 1.20 -2.18 0.17
C SER A 100 0.52 -1.68 1.44
N VAL A 101 0.98 -2.17 2.59
CA VAL A 101 0.55 -1.69 3.92
C VAL A 101 1.77 -1.18 4.66
N GLY A 102 1.67 0.03 5.20
CA GLY A 102 2.70 0.62 6.04
C GLY A 102 2.05 1.47 7.14
N LEU A 103 2.08 0.98 8.36
CA LEU A 103 1.43 1.59 9.52
C LEU A 103 2.43 2.14 10.53
N ARG A 104 1.99 3.09 11.33
CA ARG A 104 2.59 3.47 12.59
C ARG A 104 1.52 3.45 13.67
N ILE A 105 1.89 2.97 14.84
CA ILE A 105 1.01 3.00 16.02
C ILE A 105 1.65 3.91 17.07
N ARG A 106 0.86 4.84 17.58
CA ARG A 106 1.24 5.71 18.69
C ARG A 106 0.06 5.90 19.62
N ASN A 107 0.28 5.71 20.91
CA ASN A 107 -0.77 5.83 21.94
C ASN A 107 -2.04 4.99 21.61
N GLY A 108 -1.86 3.77 21.11
CA GLY A 108 -2.97 2.89 20.74
C GLY A 108 -3.69 3.25 19.43
N CYS A 109 -3.30 4.33 18.74
CA CYS A 109 -3.93 4.76 17.49
C CYS A 109 -3.02 4.52 16.29
N SER A 110 -3.61 4.07 15.18
CA SER A 110 -2.92 3.91 13.90
C SER A 110 -2.87 5.22 13.11
N TYR A 111 -1.83 5.39 12.31
CA TYR A 111 -1.75 6.37 11.23
C TYR A 111 -0.90 5.83 10.08
N HIS A 112 -0.79 6.58 8.96
CA HIS A 112 -0.49 6.02 7.65
C HIS A 112 -1.58 5.02 7.22
N GLY A 113 -1.26 3.97 6.49
CA GLY A 113 -2.28 3.03 6.04
C GLY A 113 -1.82 2.14 4.89
N LEU A 114 -2.54 2.19 3.78
CA LEU A 114 -2.28 1.37 2.61
C LEU A 114 -2.14 2.19 1.33
N SER A 115 -1.54 1.57 0.31
CA SER A 115 -1.55 2.06 -1.06
C SER A 115 -1.97 0.95 -2.01
N LEU A 116 -2.74 1.30 -3.05
CA LEU A 116 -3.20 0.40 -4.10
C LEU A 116 -2.85 1.01 -5.46
N ASN A 117 -2.07 0.28 -6.25
CA ASN A 117 -1.64 0.74 -7.56
C ASN A 117 -2.80 0.62 -8.55
N ASN A 118 -3.26 1.72 -9.11
CA ASN A 118 -4.39 1.76 -10.04
C ASN A 118 -3.94 2.00 -11.48
N ASN A 119 -3.56 3.22 -11.82
CA ASN A 119 -3.08 3.60 -13.14
C ASN A 119 -1.96 4.65 -13.00
N MET A 120 -0.77 4.20 -12.65
CA MET A 120 0.39 5.01 -12.34
C MET A 120 1.59 4.63 -13.21
N ASP A 121 2.62 5.47 -13.21
CA ASP A 121 3.93 5.07 -13.72
C ASP A 121 4.62 4.14 -12.72
N LEU A 122 4.80 2.88 -13.08
CA LEU A 122 5.52 1.88 -12.27
C LEU A 122 7.04 1.93 -12.44
N THR A 123 7.54 2.69 -13.42
CA THR A 123 8.99 2.77 -13.74
C THR A 123 9.84 3.16 -12.52
N PRO A 124 9.42 4.11 -11.65
CA PRO A 124 10.19 4.48 -10.46
C PRO A 124 10.48 3.32 -9.50
N PHE A 125 9.63 2.27 -9.47
CA PHE A 125 9.89 1.08 -8.66
C PHE A 125 11.15 0.33 -9.10
N SER A 126 11.59 0.45 -10.36
CA SER A 126 12.83 -0.17 -10.86
C SER A 126 14.10 0.46 -10.31
N ALA A 127 14.02 1.65 -9.72
CA ALA A 127 15.13 2.35 -9.10
C ALA A 127 15.30 2.04 -7.61
N ILE A 128 14.47 1.17 -7.05
CA ILE A 128 14.50 0.77 -5.63
C ILE A 128 14.34 -0.75 -5.49
N ASN A 129 14.64 -1.28 -4.29
CA ASN A 129 14.17 -2.59 -3.87
C ASN A 129 12.89 -2.38 -3.03
N PRO A 130 11.69 -2.48 -3.62
CA PRO A 130 10.45 -2.19 -2.90
C PRO A 130 10.30 -3.10 -1.69
N CYS A 131 9.96 -2.52 -0.54
CA CYS A 131 9.86 -3.25 0.73
C CYS A 131 11.15 -4.00 1.14
N GLY A 132 12.31 -3.68 0.56
CA GLY A 132 13.59 -4.35 0.79
C GLY A 132 13.77 -5.67 0.03
N PHE A 133 12.82 -6.07 -0.79
CA PHE A 133 12.90 -7.31 -1.58
C PHE A 133 13.55 -7.05 -2.93
N LYS A 134 14.63 -7.77 -3.21
CA LYS A 134 15.26 -7.76 -4.54
C LYS A 134 14.32 -8.42 -5.55
N ASN A 135 14.23 -7.82 -6.74
CA ASN A 135 13.41 -8.33 -7.86
C ASN A 135 11.90 -8.45 -7.57
N LEU A 136 11.38 -7.72 -6.58
CA LEU A 136 9.95 -7.66 -6.38
C LEU A 136 9.30 -6.85 -7.51
N GLU A 137 8.53 -7.54 -8.34
CA GLU A 137 7.78 -6.90 -9.40
C GLU A 137 6.49 -6.25 -8.86
N MET A 138 6.17 -5.08 -9.41
CA MET A 138 4.94 -4.36 -9.12
C MET A 138 3.94 -4.52 -10.26
N THR A 139 2.64 -4.47 -9.94
CA THR A 139 1.55 -4.41 -10.91
C THR A 139 0.52 -3.39 -10.47
N GLN A 140 -0.50 -3.18 -11.27
CA GLN A 140 -1.57 -2.20 -11.07
C GLN A 140 -2.86 -2.63 -11.79
N LEU A 141 -4.00 -2.04 -11.43
CA LEU A 141 -5.31 -2.44 -11.97
C LEU A 141 -5.37 -2.36 -13.50
N ILE A 142 -4.85 -1.28 -14.10
CA ILE A 142 -4.88 -1.10 -15.55
C ILE A 142 -4.17 -2.22 -16.30
N ASN A 143 -3.14 -2.84 -15.73
CA ASN A 143 -2.44 -3.98 -16.31
C ASN A 143 -3.29 -5.27 -16.36
N HIS A 144 -4.42 -5.26 -15.67
CA HIS A 144 -5.41 -6.34 -15.62
C HIS A 144 -6.73 -5.95 -16.27
N ASN A 145 -6.70 -4.97 -17.18
CA ASN A 145 -7.86 -4.47 -17.93
C ASN A 145 -8.96 -3.83 -17.06
N VAL A 146 -8.62 -3.37 -15.86
CA VAL A 146 -9.52 -2.60 -15.01
C VAL A 146 -9.16 -1.12 -15.17
N SER A 147 -10.05 -0.37 -15.80
CA SER A 147 -9.92 1.08 -16.01
C SER A 147 -10.95 1.82 -15.16
N ILE A 148 -10.47 2.40 -14.07
CA ILE A 148 -11.27 3.12 -13.08
C ILE A 148 -10.42 4.25 -12.50
N ASN A 149 -11.03 5.37 -12.09
CA ASN A 149 -10.30 6.42 -11.40
C ASN A 149 -10.16 6.13 -9.89
N ASN A 150 -9.28 6.87 -9.21
CA ASN A 150 -9.01 6.66 -7.79
C ASN A 150 -10.22 6.97 -6.90
N ASP A 151 -11.06 7.94 -7.24
CA ASP A 151 -12.25 8.30 -6.46
C ASP A 151 -13.27 7.16 -6.47
N GLU A 152 -13.51 6.58 -7.65
CA GLU A 152 -14.40 5.41 -7.82
C GLU A 152 -13.83 4.17 -7.14
N LEU A 153 -12.52 3.91 -7.25
CA LEU A 153 -11.84 2.78 -6.61
C LEU A 153 -11.85 2.90 -5.07
N ALA A 154 -11.80 4.12 -4.55
CA ALA A 154 -11.82 4.36 -3.11
C ALA A 154 -13.13 3.94 -2.45
N ILE A 155 -14.26 4.01 -3.15
CA ILE A 155 -15.59 3.69 -2.60
C ILE A 155 -15.66 2.23 -2.11
N PRO A 156 -15.45 1.21 -2.95
CA PRO A 156 -15.49 -0.18 -2.49
C PRO A 156 -14.37 -0.51 -1.49
N LEU A 157 -13.19 0.10 -1.63
CA LEU A 157 -12.08 -0.13 -0.71
C LEU A 157 -12.39 0.37 0.71
N VAL A 158 -12.87 1.61 0.84
CA VAL A 158 -13.24 2.18 2.13
C VAL A 158 -14.43 1.44 2.74
N HIS A 159 -15.42 1.06 1.92
CA HIS A 159 -16.54 0.25 2.37
C HIS A 159 -16.08 -1.11 2.94
N SER A 160 -15.17 -1.81 2.25
CA SER A 160 -14.61 -3.07 2.72
C SER A 160 -13.81 -2.90 4.02
N ILE A 161 -12.97 -1.85 4.13
CA ILE A 161 -12.28 -1.54 5.39
C ILE A 161 -13.29 -1.37 6.53
N TYR A 162 -14.37 -0.63 6.30
CA TYR A 162 -15.39 -0.37 7.32
C TYR A 162 -16.13 -1.66 7.74
N GLN A 163 -16.48 -2.53 6.78
CA GLN A 163 -17.12 -3.81 7.07
C GLN A 163 -16.25 -4.72 7.95
N HIS A 164 -14.93 -4.73 7.74
CA HIS A 164 -14.00 -5.52 8.56
C HIS A 164 -13.67 -4.88 9.92
N LEU A 165 -14.00 -3.61 10.11
CA LEU A 165 -13.88 -2.93 11.42
C LEU A 165 -15.10 -3.11 12.32
N SER A 166 -16.24 -3.49 11.76
CA SER A 166 -17.52 -3.69 12.49
C SER A 166 -17.63 -5.11 13.08
#